data_d10d267a4ec6c807951ade1e08e93214
#
_entry.id   d10d267a4ec6c807951ade1e08e93214
#
_cell.length_a   1.000
_cell.length_b   1.000
_cell.length_c   1.000
_cell.angle_alpha   90.00
_cell.angle_beta   90.00
_cell.angle_gamma   90.00
#
_symmetry.space_group_name_H-M   'P 1'
#
loop_
_entity.id
_entity.type
_entity.pdbx_description
1 polymer ?
#
loop_
_entity_poly.entity_id
_entity_poly.type
_entity_poly.pdbx_seq_one_letter_code
_entity_poly.pdbx_strand_id
1 'polypeptide(L)'
;MKKDEMIISTLPIKPQKSTNIGMMIAPTIMDYVGDVLGIEKNIGFNILHTYDDKTESLSNYLEYVKYSGINYDNIFIDKDHADKLLEIVADMVKNKHIIESEKEIIRCECGKVDMISSNNKHGKLFELKDGKTFCKHCGKECVKKKELCLTYNTGKKKNGISIAPLFLKKDVDELENNFLDEEILVSKARNTGYSIQIENRKYNIDVDFLWSNYFKLYNNSSQIYIASNHQLFNMYLMNNIAKNTSLINLSFIASPYLDVDLNEAKRQYELRKLKEYKSLLILYNLKWKNKNCHWADSTTQYLSTLSDTKLVNLYKSMIISSREEDSEKLLLDSYLNQTLNNKTNMQNNIKTMKKLFKDGKL
;
A
#
# COMPACT_ATOMS: atom_id res chain seq x y z
N MET A 1 -5.25 -20.87 12.48
CA MET A 1 -5.71 -19.48 12.73
C MET A 1 -7.17 -19.42 12.27
N LYS A 2 -8.09 -18.89 13.09
CA LYS A 2 -9.50 -18.77 12.66
C LYS A 2 -9.59 -17.70 11.59
N LYS A 3 -10.36 -17.95 10.52
CA LYS A 3 -10.54 -17.01 9.40
C LYS A 3 -11.08 -15.65 9.86
N ASP A 4 -11.91 -15.65 10.90
CA ASP A 4 -12.54 -14.46 11.47
C ASP A 4 -11.53 -13.51 12.19
N GLU A 5 -10.27 -13.95 12.36
CA GLU A 5 -9.22 -13.16 13.00
C GLU A 5 -8.30 -12.47 11.98
N MET A 6 -8.54 -12.65 10.69
CA MET A 6 -7.70 -12.12 9.61
C MET A 6 -8.48 -11.21 8.67
N ILE A 7 -7.85 -10.12 8.24
CA ILE A 7 -8.36 -9.21 7.20
C ILE A 7 -7.30 -8.94 6.14
N ILE A 8 -7.75 -8.53 4.97
CA ILE A 8 -6.89 -7.94 3.94
C ILE A 8 -7.38 -6.54 3.59
N SER A 9 -6.46 -5.59 3.53
CA SER A 9 -6.77 -4.19 3.24
C SER A 9 -5.74 -3.58 2.28
N THR A 10 -6.18 -2.63 1.46
CA THR A 10 -5.20 -1.73 0.85
C THR A 10 -4.64 -0.77 1.91
N LEU A 11 -3.37 -0.36 1.79
CA LEU A 11 -2.95 0.87 2.46
C LEU A 11 -3.78 2.04 1.91
N PRO A 12 -3.98 3.11 2.71
CA PRO A 12 -4.84 4.20 2.30
C PRO A 12 -4.45 4.78 0.93
N ILE A 13 -5.34 4.65 -0.03
CA ILE A 13 -5.18 5.10 -1.41
C ILE A 13 -5.55 6.59 -1.47
N LYS A 14 -4.70 7.40 -2.07
CA LYS A 14 -5.02 8.80 -2.35
C LYS A 14 -5.81 8.90 -3.66
N PRO A 15 -7.12 9.20 -3.62
CA PRO A 15 -7.90 9.39 -4.84
C PRO A 15 -7.35 10.56 -5.67
N GLN A 16 -7.37 10.42 -6.98
CA GLN A 16 -6.95 11.46 -7.92
C GLN A 16 -8.13 11.85 -8.81
N LYS A 17 -8.11 13.06 -9.36
CA LYS A 17 -9.15 13.53 -10.30
C LYS A 17 -9.28 12.63 -11.53
N SER A 18 -8.17 12.06 -11.99
CA SER A 18 -8.16 11.05 -13.05
C SER A 18 -7.70 9.71 -12.51
N THR A 19 -8.59 8.74 -12.47
CA THR A 19 -8.28 7.37 -12.10
C THR A 19 -7.76 6.62 -13.33
N ASN A 20 -6.77 5.76 -13.13
CA ASN A 20 -6.19 4.95 -14.18
C ASN A 20 -6.02 3.49 -13.73
N ILE A 21 -5.74 2.61 -14.68
CA ILE A 21 -5.63 1.17 -14.42
C ILE A 21 -4.54 0.82 -13.39
N GLY A 22 -3.46 1.59 -13.33
CA GLY A 22 -2.40 1.39 -12.33
C GLY A 22 -2.89 1.53 -10.90
N MET A 23 -3.88 2.40 -10.67
CA MET A 23 -4.50 2.59 -9.37
C MET A 23 -5.42 1.42 -8.96
N MET A 24 -5.83 0.59 -9.92
CA MET A 24 -6.69 -0.58 -9.68
C MET A 24 -5.89 -1.84 -9.33
N ILE A 25 -4.57 -1.84 -9.47
CA ILE A 25 -3.75 -3.04 -9.25
C ILE A 25 -3.83 -3.50 -7.78
N ALA A 26 -3.61 -2.61 -6.83
CA ALA A 26 -3.66 -2.98 -5.41
C ALA A 26 -5.05 -3.47 -4.98
N PRO A 27 -6.17 -2.78 -5.29
CA PRO A 27 -7.50 -3.31 -5.02
C PRO A 27 -7.81 -4.64 -5.71
N THR A 28 -7.30 -4.84 -6.93
CA THR A 28 -7.48 -6.11 -7.67
C THR A 28 -6.76 -7.27 -6.99
N ILE A 29 -5.54 -7.04 -6.50
CA ILE A 29 -4.80 -8.06 -5.74
C ILE A 29 -5.51 -8.34 -4.41
N MET A 30 -6.01 -7.30 -3.74
CA MET A 30 -6.78 -7.44 -2.51
C MET A 30 -8.02 -8.33 -2.72
N ASP A 31 -8.81 -8.06 -3.76
CA ASP A 31 -10.00 -8.84 -4.09
C ASP A 31 -9.65 -10.30 -4.36
N TYR A 32 -8.66 -10.55 -5.24
CA TYR A 32 -8.22 -11.90 -5.56
C TYR A 32 -7.69 -12.67 -4.33
N VAL A 33 -6.77 -12.07 -3.56
CA VAL A 33 -6.18 -12.73 -2.38
C VAL A 33 -7.22 -12.94 -1.29
N GLY A 34 -8.11 -11.96 -1.08
CA GLY A 34 -9.21 -12.07 -0.13
C GLY A 34 -10.15 -13.22 -0.47
N ASP A 35 -10.50 -13.39 -1.75
CA ASP A 35 -11.32 -14.51 -2.23
C ASP A 35 -10.61 -15.85 -2.05
N VAL A 36 -9.32 -15.94 -2.38
CA VAL A 36 -8.52 -17.15 -2.20
C VAL A 36 -8.46 -17.57 -0.73
N LEU A 37 -8.19 -16.62 0.17
CA LEU A 37 -8.10 -16.88 1.60
C LEU A 37 -9.49 -16.99 2.28
N GLY A 38 -10.52 -16.48 1.65
CA GLY A 38 -11.88 -16.39 2.20
C GLY A 38 -11.94 -15.48 3.42
N ILE A 39 -11.29 -14.32 3.37
CA ILE A 39 -11.19 -13.32 4.44
C ILE A 39 -11.79 -11.99 4.02
N GLU A 40 -12.12 -11.15 5.01
CA GLU A 40 -12.69 -9.83 4.82
C GLU A 40 -11.76 -8.90 4.02
N LYS A 41 -12.32 -8.16 3.06
CA LYS A 41 -11.63 -7.30 2.10
C LYS A 41 -11.98 -5.84 2.34
N ASN A 42 -10.98 -5.00 2.61
CA ASN A 42 -11.18 -3.60 2.92
C ASN A 42 -10.39 -2.68 1.98
N ILE A 43 -11.02 -1.62 1.47
CA ILE A 43 -10.32 -0.57 0.73
C ILE A 43 -10.13 0.63 1.64
N GLY A 44 -8.88 1.02 1.87
CA GLY A 44 -8.53 2.22 2.62
C GLY A 44 -8.36 3.44 1.70
N PHE A 45 -8.85 4.60 2.16
CA PHE A 45 -8.68 5.87 1.45
C PHE A 45 -8.03 6.94 2.30
N ASN A 46 -7.14 7.69 1.64
CA ASN A 46 -6.50 8.87 2.16
C ASN A 46 -7.15 10.13 1.57
N ILE A 47 -8.03 10.75 2.33
CA ILE A 47 -8.58 12.06 2.02
C ILE A 47 -8.22 13.13 3.05
N LEU A 48 -7.47 12.77 4.10
CA LEU A 48 -6.89 13.71 5.08
C LEU A 48 -5.85 14.65 4.47
N HIS A 49 -5.71 14.66 3.16
CA HIS A 49 -4.74 15.52 2.51
C HIS A 49 -5.14 16.98 2.69
N THR A 50 -4.29 17.69 3.37
CA THR A 50 -4.50 19.01 3.96
C THR A 50 -4.72 20.16 2.98
N TYR A 51 -4.68 19.90 1.68
CA TYR A 51 -4.68 20.97 0.68
C TYR A 51 -5.89 20.95 -0.27
N ASP A 52 -6.59 19.82 -0.40
CA ASP A 52 -7.69 19.69 -1.34
C ASP A 52 -8.81 18.81 -0.76
N ASP A 53 -10.05 19.20 -0.99
CA ASP A 53 -11.19 18.32 -0.80
C ASP A 53 -11.12 17.18 -1.86
N LYS A 54 -11.05 15.95 -1.39
CA LYS A 54 -10.94 14.75 -2.24
C LYS A 54 -12.26 13.98 -2.39
N THR A 55 -13.36 14.54 -1.95
CA THR A 55 -14.68 13.87 -1.96
C THR A 55 -15.11 13.51 -3.38
N GLU A 56 -15.00 14.46 -4.33
CA GLU A 56 -15.29 14.19 -5.73
C GLU A 56 -14.36 13.14 -6.34
N SER A 57 -13.06 13.24 -6.04
CA SER A 57 -12.06 12.27 -6.49
C SER A 57 -12.30 10.87 -5.91
N LEU A 58 -12.81 10.78 -4.68
CA LEU A 58 -13.19 9.52 -4.05
C LEU A 58 -14.39 8.88 -4.76
N SER A 59 -15.43 9.66 -5.05
CA SER A 59 -16.61 9.17 -5.78
C SER A 59 -16.21 8.59 -7.13
N ASN A 60 -15.45 9.33 -7.92
CA ASN A 60 -14.95 8.88 -9.22
C ASN A 60 -14.10 7.61 -9.11
N TYR A 61 -13.29 7.51 -8.04
CA TYR A 61 -12.48 6.32 -7.80
C TYR A 61 -13.35 5.10 -7.50
N LEU A 62 -14.37 5.23 -6.67
CA LEU A 62 -15.29 4.15 -6.30
C LEU A 62 -16.12 3.69 -7.51
N GLU A 63 -16.53 4.60 -8.38
CA GLU A 63 -17.16 4.24 -9.66
C GLU A 63 -16.24 3.39 -10.52
N TYR A 64 -14.94 3.72 -10.55
CA TYR A 64 -13.94 2.97 -11.28
C TYR A 64 -13.69 1.58 -10.67
N VAL A 65 -13.67 1.46 -9.34
CA VAL A 65 -13.59 0.18 -8.63
C VAL A 65 -14.77 -0.71 -9.01
N LYS A 66 -15.98 -0.17 -8.92
CA LYS A 66 -17.21 -0.86 -9.33
C LYS A 66 -17.20 -1.27 -10.79
N TYR A 67 -16.80 -0.35 -11.68
CA TYR A 67 -16.67 -0.63 -13.11
C TYR A 67 -15.60 -1.69 -13.40
N SER A 68 -14.60 -1.83 -12.56
CA SER A 68 -13.53 -2.83 -12.67
C SER A 68 -13.94 -4.21 -12.14
N GLY A 69 -15.13 -4.35 -11.59
CA GLY A 69 -15.61 -5.60 -11.00
C GLY A 69 -14.82 -6.04 -9.76
N ILE A 70 -14.22 -5.09 -9.04
CA ILE A 70 -13.49 -5.36 -7.80
C ILE A 70 -14.49 -5.42 -6.65
N ASN A 71 -14.47 -6.51 -5.88
CA ASN A 71 -15.32 -6.70 -4.73
C ASN A 71 -14.57 -6.34 -3.44
N TYR A 72 -15.28 -5.76 -2.51
CA TYR A 72 -14.81 -5.42 -1.17
C TYR A 72 -15.98 -5.47 -0.18
N ASP A 73 -15.66 -5.71 1.08
CA ASP A 73 -16.67 -5.78 2.14
C ASP A 73 -16.86 -4.42 2.80
N ASN A 74 -15.74 -3.68 3.03
CA ASN A 74 -15.80 -2.37 3.68
C ASN A 74 -14.93 -1.33 2.99
N ILE A 75 -15.30 -0.06 3.22
CA ILE A 75 -14.52 1.12 2.85
C ILE A 75 -14.09 1.81 4.14
N PHE A 76 -12.78 2.08 4.25
CA PHE A 76 -12.21 2.86 5.32
C PHE A 76 -11.70 4.20 4.79
N ILE A 77 -12.29 5.27 5.26
CA ILE A 77 -11.88 6.63 4.94
C ILE A 77 -11.15 7.20 6.15
N ASP A 78 -9.89 7.58 6.00
CA ASP A 78 -9.06 8.06 7.10
C ASP A 78 -9.65 9.29 7.81
N LYS A 79 -10.37 10.17 7.09
CA LYS A 79 -11.07 11.33 7.64
C LYS A 79 -12.11 10.93 8.68
N ASP A 80 -12.84 9.84 8.45
CA ASP A 80 -13.91 9.37 9.34
C ASP A 80 -13.34 8.75 10.63
N HIS A 81 -12.04 8.42 10.63
CA HIS A 81 -11.32 7.85 11.76
C HIS A 81 -10.23 8.78 12.32
N ALA A 82 -10.24 10.05 11.92
CA ALA A 82 -9.19 11.01 12.28
C ALA A 82 -9.01 11.16 13.79
N ASP A 83 -10.10 11.30 14.53
CA ASP A 83 -10.06 11.47 16.00
C ASP A 83 -9.44 10.24 16.66
N LYS A 84 -9.86 9.05 16.27
CA LYS A 84 -9.30 7.80 16.79
C LYS A 84 -7.81 7.63 16.46
N LEU A 85 -7.39 8.02 15.26
CA LEU A 85 -5.97 8.01 14.89
C LEU A 85 -5.15 9.02 15.70
N LEU A 86 -5.71 10.18 15.99
CA LEU A 86 -5.06 11.19 16.84
C LEU A 86 -4.99 10.75 18.30
N GLU A 87 -6.02 10.10 18.83
CA GLU A 87 -6.00 9.46 20.16
C GLU A 87 -4.88 8.41 20.25
N ILE A 88 -4.73 7.55 19.22
CA ILE A 88 -3.64 6.57 19.16
C ILE A 88 -2.27 7.26 19.23
N VAL A 89 -2.08 8.37 18.51
CA VAL A 89 -0.82 9.13 18.54
C VAL A 89 -0.61 9.77 19.91
N ALA A 90 -1.65 10.34 20.52
CA ALA A 90 -1.59 10.91 21.86
C ALA A 90 -1.21 9.85 22.91
N ASP A 91 -1.78 8.65 22.82
CA ASP A 91 -1.40 7.53 23.68
C ASP A 91 0.06 7.10 23.45
N MET A 92 0.55 7.11 22.22
CA MET A 92 1.96 6.85 21.95
C MET A 92 2.89 7.90 22.57
N VAL A 93 2.48 9.16 22.65
CA VAL A 93 3.21 10.22 23.37
C VAL A 93 3.18 9.93 24.89
N LYS A 94 2.01 9.66 25.43
CA LYS A 94 1.83 9.33 26.86
C LYS A 94 2.67 8.13 27.30
N ASN A 95 2.77 7.12 26.44
CA ASN A 95 3.56 5.89 26.68
C ASN A 95 5.03 6.04 26.28
N LYS A 96 5.50 7.24 25.93
CA LYS A 96 6.88 7.55 25.57
C LYS A 96 7.42 6.80 24.33
N HIS A 97 6.54 6.30 23.47
CA HIS A 97 6.92 5.81 22.14
C HIS A 97 7.21 6.96 21.19
N ILE A 98 6.54 8.10 21.39
CA ILE A 98 6.80 9.37 20.72
C ILE A 98 7.32 10.33 21.77
N ILE A 99 8.39 11.03 21.46
CA ILE A 99 9.02 12.00 22.36
C ILE A 99 9.03 13.39 21.73
N GLU A 100 8.92 14.40 22.60
CA GLU A 100 9.11 15.78 22.22
C GLU A 100 10.60 16.14 22.39
N SER A 101 11.23 16.65 21.33
CA SER A 101 12.64 17.02 21.36
C SER A 101 12.95 18.12 20.35
N GLU A 102 14.00 18.90 20.62
CA GLU A 102 14.48 19.90 19.68
C GLU A 102 15.32 19.23 18.59
N LYS A 103 14.93 19.42 17.33
CA LYS A 103 15.62 18.87 16.15
C LYS A 103 15.90 19.94 15.11
N GLU A 104 16.94 19.72 14.32
CA GLU A 104 17.19 20.53 13.16
C GLU A 104 16.27 20.10 12.00
N ILE A 105 15.37 20.98 11.62
CA ILE A 105 14.33 20.75 10.59
C ILE A 105 14.72 21.48 9.32
N ILE A 106 14.62 20.78 8.19
CA ILE A 106 14.75 21.35 6.85
C ILE A 106 13.36 21.74 6.36
N ARG A 107 13.23 22.96 5.89
CA ARG A 107 12.01 23.49 5.28
C ARG A 107 12.26 24.05 3.90
N CYS A 108 11.38 23.72 2.98
CA CYS A 108 11.31 24.35 1.68
C CYS A 108 10.07 25.25 1.59
N GLU A 109 10.17 26.35 0.86
CA GLU A 109 9.03 27.23 0.57
C GLU A 109 7.85 26.52 -0.11
N CYS A 110 8.12 25.43 -0.84
CA CYS A 110 7.08 24.61 -1.46
C CYS A 110 6.30 23.72 -0.45
N GLY A 111 6.55 23.86 0.85
CA GLY A 111 5.86 23.15 1.93
C GLY A 111 6.46 21.77 2.25
N LYS A 112 7.55 21.34 1.61
CA LYS A 112 8.26 20.12 2.00
C LYS A 112 9.04 20.37 3.29
N VAL A 113 8.88 19.47 4.26
CA VAL A 113 9.50 19.54 5.59
C VAL A 113 10.01 18.16 5.94
N ASP A 114 11.22 18.08 6.47
CA ASP A 114 11.80 16.88 7.04
C ASP A 114 12.87 17.21 8.09
N MET A 115 13.27 16.22 8.85
CA MET A 115 14.34 16.31 9.82
C MET A 115 15.68 15.95 9.17
N ILE A 116 16.76 16.61 9.60
CA ILE A 116 18.11 16.16 9.26
C ILE A 116 18.42 14.94 10.13
N SER A 117 18.47 13.76 9.51
CA SER A 117 19.03 12.59 10.17
C SER A 117 20.56 12.60 10.09
N SER A 118 21.23 12.08 11.13
CA SER A 118 22.68 12.00 11.23
C SER A 118 23.33 11.26 10.03
N ASN A 119 22.57 10.44 9.34
CA ASN A 119 23.05 9.59 8.26
C ASN A 119 22.55 9.98 6.86
N ASN A 120 21.85 11.10 6.73
CA ASN A 120 21.28 11.58 5.44
C ASN A 120 20.48 10.51 4.65
N LYS A 121 19.96 9.50 5.35
CA LYS A 121 19.30 8.34 4.78
C LYS A 121 17.89 8.65 4.28
N HIS A 122 17.34 9.78 4.70
CA HIS A 122 16.03 10.29 4.31
C HIS A 122 16.00 11.07 2.99
N GLY A 123 17.03 10.97 2.17
CA GLY A 123 17.24 11.74 0.93
C GLY A 123 16.13 11.69 -0.14
N LYS A 124 14.88 11.36 0.24
CA LYS A 124 13.74 11.40 -0.69
C LYS A 124 13.31 12.83 -1.03
N LEU A 125 13.33 13.74 -0.05
CA LEU A 125 12.82 15.11 -0.21
C LEU A 125 13.91 16.13 -0.49
N PHE A 126 15.10 15.93 0.06
CA PHE A 126 16.20 16.90 0.03
C PHE A 126 17.50 16.28 -0.43
N GLU A 127 18.37 17.11 -1.01
CA GLU A 127 19.72 16.75 -1.41
C GLU A 127 20.71 17.79 -0.89
N LEU A 128 21.92 17.35 -0.54
CA LEU A 128 23.01 18.21 -0.16
C LEU A 128 23.92 18.43 -1.36
N LYS A 129 24.13 19.70 -1.75
CA LYS A 129 25.06 20.12 -2.81
C LYS A 129 25.89 21.31 -2.30
N ASP A 130 27.19 21.21 -2.37
CA ASP A 130 28.12 22.29 -1.98
C ASP A 130 27.84 22.88 -0.60
N GLY A 131 27.51 22.01 0.38
CA GLY A 131 27.21 22.42 1.75
C GLY A 131 25.80 23.02 1.96
N LYS A 132 25.03 23.20 0.90
CA LYS A 132 23.66 23.70 0.92
C LYS A 132 22.65 22.58 0.68
N THR A 133 21.47 22.73 1.28
CA THR A 133 20.38 21.76 1.13
C THR A 133 19.34 22.26 0.13
N PHE A 134 19.03 21.44 -0.87
CA PHE A 134 18.07 21.77 -1.92
C PHE A 134 16.87 20.80 -1.88
N CYS A 135 15.69 21.33 -2.19
CA CYS A 135 14.48 20.54 -2.34
C CYS A 135 14.47 19.81 -3.69
N LYS A 136 14.37 18.48 -3.67
CA LYS A 136 14.28 17.67 -4.89
C LYS A 136 12.98 17.90 -5.68
N HIS A 137 11.95 18.47 -5.05
CA HIS A 137 10.67 18.72 -5.71
C HIS A 137 10.66 20.01 -6.53
N CYS A 138 11.25 21.09 -6.02
CA CYS A 138 11.22 22.40 -6.67
C CYS A 138 12.59 23.00 -7.00
N GLY A 139 13.69 22.32 -6.63
CA GLY A 139 15.06 22.77 -6.88
C GLY A 139 15.55 23.95 -6.03
N LYS A 140 14.71 24.52 -5.16
CA LYS A 140 15.07 25.68 -4.33
C LYS A 140 15.93 25.29 -3.14
N GLU A 141 16.79 26.20 -2.71
CA GLU A 141 17.54 26.11 -1.46
C GLU A 141 16.57 26.10 -0.26
N CYS A 142 16.86 25.27 0.72
CA CYS A 142 16.01 25.05 1.89
C CYS A 142 16.60 25.73 3.12
N VAL A 143 15.71 26.14 4.03
CA VAL A 143 16.10 26.72 5.32
C VAL A 143 16.22 25.61 6.36
N LYS A 144 17.27 25.69 7.19
CA LYS A 144 17.47 24.83 8.35
C LYS A 144 17.14 25.64 9.62
N LYS A 145 16.36 25.05 10.50
CA LYS A 145 15.98 25.68 11.76
C LYS A 145 15.83 24.64 12.86
N LYS A 146 16.30 24.95 14.06
CA LYS A 146 16.00 24.16 15.26
C LYS A 146 14.57 24.42 15.69
N GLU A 147 13.82 23.35 15.85
CA GLU A 147 12.41 23.39 16.26
C GLU A 147 12.09 22.25 17.21
N LEU A 148 11.20 22.53 18.14
CA LEU A 148 10.63 21.52 18.99
C LEU A 148 9.62 20.71 18.19
N CYS A 149 9.80 19.40 18.12
CA CYS A 149 8.96 18.52 17.32
C CYS A 149 8.75 17.16 18.01
N LEU A 150 7.80 16.41 17.51
CA LEU A 150 7.54 15.03 17.93
C LEU A 150 8.31 14.07 17.03
N THR A 151 9.02 13.14 17.65
CA THR A 151 9.77 12.09 16.97
C THR A 151 9.43 10.71 17.50
N TYR A 152 9.52 9.71 16.63
CA TYR A 152 9.37 8.29 16.94
C TYR A 152 10.72 7.60 16.70
N ASN A 153 11.24 6.87 17.71
CA ASN A 153 12.46 6.09 17.55
C ASN A 153 12.11 4.67 17.10
N THR A 154 12.74 4.20 16.05
CA THR A 154 12.48 2.89 15.45
C THR A 154 13.04 1.72 16.25
N GLY A 155 13.89 2.01 17.25
CA GLY A 155 14.50 1.01 18.13
C GLY A 155 15.72 0.33 17.54
N LYS A 156 16.44 -0.37 18.42
CA LYS A 156 17.73 -1.02 18.12
C LYS A 156 17.61 -2.43 17.55
N LYS A 157 16.39 -2.95 17.45
CA LYS A 157 16.14 -4.33 17.02
C LYS A 157 15.49 -4.34 15.65
N LYS A 158 16.00 -5.20 14.77
CA LYS A 158 15.29 -5.52 13.52
C LYS A 158 14.06 -6.35 13.82
N ASN A 159 12.94 -5.94 13.28
CA ASN A 159 11.64 -6.58 13.51
C ASN A 159 11.28 -7.64 12.47
N GLY A 160 11.97 -7.62 11.32
CA GLY A 160 11.63 -8.43 10.17
C GLY A 160 10.28 -8.05 9.59
N ILE A 161 10.19 -8.00 8.28
CA ILE A 161 8.95 -7.69 7.56
C ILE A 161 8.56 -8.89 6.71
N SER A 162 7.33 -9.35 6.90
CA SER A 162 6.71 -10.32 6.03
C SER A 162 6.21 -9.63 4.78
N ILE A 163 6.83 -9.86 3.62
CA ILE A 163 6.52 -9.19 2.37
C ILE A 163 6.53 -10.13 1.17
N ALA A 164 5.54 -9.96 0.32
CA ALA A 164 5.49 -10.55 -1.02
C ALA A 164 5.51 -9.42 -2.06
N PRO A 165 6.16 -9.63 -3.22
CA PRO A 165 6.95 -10.79 -3.63
C PRO A 165 8.35 -10.83 -2.98
N LEU A 166 8.90 -12.03 -2.81
CA LEU A 166 10.17 -12.26 -2.12
C LEU A 166 11.38 -11.52 -2.69
N PHE A 167 11.37 -11.15 -3.95
CA PHE A 167 12.49 -10.39 -4.54
C PHE A 167 12.66 -8.99 -3.91
N LEU A 168 11.62 -8.47 -3.22
CA LEU A 168 11.69 -7.21 -2.47
C LEU A 168 12.31 -7.37 -1.08
N LYS A 169 12.54 -8.60 -0.63
CA LYS A 169 13.10 -8.86 0.71
C LYS A 169 14.43 -8.12 0.93
N LYS A 170 15.30 -8.10 -0.08
CA LYS A 170 16.57 -7.37 -0.01
C LYS A 170 16.36 -5.86 0.19
N ASP A 171 15.44 -5.26 -0.54
CA ASP A 171 15.14 -3.81 -0.41
C ASP A 171 14.61 -3.48 0.99
N VAL A 172 13.78 -4.37 1.54
CA VAL A 172 13.23 -4.23 2.89
C VAL A 172 14.30 -4.41 3.96
N ASP A 173 15.18 -5.40 3.82
CA ASP A 173 16.28 -5.63 4.76
C ASP A 173 17.27 -4.44 4.75
N GLU A 174 17.52 -3.85 3.58
CA GLU A 174 18.31 -2.62 3.45
C GLU A 174 17.61 -1.44 4.15
N LEU A 175 16.29 -1.33 3.97
CA LEU A 175 15.50 -0.30 4.63
C LEU A 175 15.55 -0.45 6.15
N GLU A 176 15.37 -1.66 6.69
CA GLU A 176 15.50 -1.93 8.11
C GLU A 176 16.89 -1.55 8.67
N ASN A 177 17.96 -1.87 7.92
CA ASN A 177 19.31 -1.48 8.30
C ASN A 177 19.49 0.04 8.34
N ASN A 178 18.91 0.72 7.35
CA ASN A 178 19.03 2.17 7.21
C ASN A 178 18.27 2.94 8.28
N PHE A 179 17.23 2.38 8.83
CA PHE A 179 16.37 3.00 9.85
C PHE A 179 16.50 2.36 11.23
N LEU A 180 17.54 1.54 11.46
CA LEU A 180 17.79 0.95 12.78
C LEU A 180 18.27 2.02 13.77
N ASP A 181 17.58 2.17 14.91
CA ASP A 181 17.83 3.18 15.95
C ASP A 181 17.79 4.63 15.42
N GLU A 182 16.92 4.87 14.43
CA GLU A 182 16.75 6.19 13.83
C GLU A 182 15.47 6.85 14.36
N GLU A 183 15.48 8.16 14.42
CA GLU A 183 14.30 8.95 14.74
C GLU A 183 13.55 9.35 13.46
N ILE A 184 12.23 9.22 13.51
CA ILE A 184 11.33 9.61 12.42
C ILE A 184 10.50 10.79 12.88
N LEU A 185 10.42 11.82 12.06
CA LEU A 185 9.62 13.00 12.33
C LEU A 185 8.12 12.67 12.29
N VAL A 186 7.45 12.83 13.43
CA VAL A 186 6.01 12.60 13.59
C VAL A 186 5.22 13.89 13.35
N SER A 187 5.70 15.02 13.86
CA SER A 187 5.05 16.32 13.66
C SER A 187 5.72 17.09 12.55
N LYS A 188 4.92 17.60 11.62
CA LYS A 188 5.40 18.50 10.56
C LYS A 188 4.74 19.85 10.75
N ALA A 189 5.55 20.88 10.97
CA ALA A 189 5.05 22.23 11.10
C ALA A 189 4.47 22.70 9.76
N ARG A 190 3.18 22.47 9.59
CA ARG A 190 2.34 22.93 8.50
C ARG A 190 1.20 23.75 9.08
N ASN A 191 0.69 24.71 8.32
CA ASN A 191 -0.43 25.53 8.75
C ASN A 191 -1.78 24.81 8.70
N THR A 192 -1.81 23.61 8.12
CA THR A 192 -3.00 22.80 7.87
C THR A 192 -2.75 21.36 8.28
N GLY A 193 -3.78 20.65 8.65
CA GLY A 193 -3.73 19.22 8.97
C GLY A 193 -4.31 18.90 10.34
N TYR A 194 -4.30 17.64 10.66
CA TYR A 194 -4.76 17.12 11.94
C TYR A 194 -3.69 17.32 13.01
N SER A 195 -4.10 17.76 14.17
CA SER A 195 -3.18 18.14 15.24
C SER A 195 -3.59 17.56 16.57
N ILE A 196 -2.60 17.31 17.40
CA ILE A 196 -2.78 17.01 18.83
C ILE A 196 -2.26 18.18 19.65
N GLN A 197 -2.81 18.30 20.86
CA GLN A 197 -2.31 19.25 21.84
C GLN A 197 -1.56 18.48 22.93
N ILE A 198 -0.33 18.91 23.20
CA ILE A 198 0.48 18.40 24.30
C ILE A 198 0.81 19.61 25.15
N GLU A 199 0.33 19.59 26.40
CA GLU A 199 0.37 20.74 27.29
C GLU A 199 -0.22 22.00 26.60
N ASN A 200 0.60 23.03 26.41
CA ASN A 200 0.19 24.29 25.78
C ASN A 200 0.62 24.41 24.30
N ARG A 201 1.08 23.31 23.68
CA ARG A 201 1.60 23.31 22.31
C ARG A 201 0.77 22.46 21.37
N LYS A 202 0.55 22.99 20.18
CA LYS A 202 -0.16 22.29 19.10
C LYS A 202 0.83 21.72 18.11
N TYR A 203 0.72 20.39 17.85
CA TYR A 203 1.54 19.66 16.89
C TYR A 203 0.69 19.14 15.74
N ASN A 204 1.01 19.54 14.53
CA ASN A 204 0.39 18.95 13.33
C ASN A 204 1.06 17.63 13.01
N ILE A 205 0.30 16.55 12.98
CA ILE A 205 0.81 15.21 12.77
C ILE A 205 0.98 14.92 11.28
N ASP A 206 2.08 14.28 10.93
CA ASP A 206 2.32 13.83 9.57
C ASP A 206 1.30 12.76 9.16
N VAL A 207 0.72 12.93 7.99
CA VAL A 207 -0.31 12.03 7.47
C VAL A 207 0.25 10.63 7.25
N ASP A 208 1.48 10.50 6.77
CA ASP A 208 2.12 9.19 6.56
C ASP A 208 2.32 8.46 7.90
N PHE A 209 2.61 9.21 8.98
CA PHE A 209 2.69 8.64 10.32
C PHE A 209 1.32 8.23 10.86
N LEU A 210 0.27 9.02 10.64
CA LEU A 210 -1.10 8.63 10.99
C LEU A 210 -1.48 7.31 10.32
N TRP A 211 -1.19 7.18 9.03
CA TRP A 211 -1.48 5.95 8.29
C TRP A 211 -0.70 4.74 8.77
N SER A 212 0.51 4.95 9.24
CA SER A 212 1.31 3.86 9.79
C SER A 212 0.71 3.29 11.09
N ASN A 213 -0.32 3.93 11.65
CA ASN A 213 -1.12 3.45 12.77
C ASN A 213 -2.49 2.87 12.36
N TYR A 214 -2.80 2.84 11.07
CA TYR A 214 -4.10 2.42 10.54
C TYR A 214 -4.52 1.01 10.97
N PHE A 215 -3.56 0.11 11.13
CA PHE A 215 -3.79 -1.25 11.61
C PHE A 215 -4.47 -1.34 12.99
N LYS A 216 -4.36 -0.29 13.81
CA LYS A 216 -4.99 -0.21 15.14
C LYS A 216 -6.48 0.13 15.08
N LEU A 217 -7.01 0.46 13.90
CA LEU A 217 -8.44 0.67 13.69
C LEU A 217 -9.20 -0.65 13.61
N TYR A 218 -8.52 -1.73 13.31
CA TYR A 218 -9.09 -3.08 13.23
C TYR A 218 -8.82 -3.87 14.50
N ASN A 219 -9.73 -4.80 14.83
CA ASN A 219 -9.60 -5.67 15.99
C ASN A 219 -8.93 -7.01 15.66
N ASN A 220 -8.53 -7.23 14.42
CA ASN A 220 -7.99 -8.48 13.94
C ASN A 220 -6.52 -8.66 14.35
N SER A 221 -6.17 -9.83 14.86
CA SER A 221 -4.82 -10.16 15.31
C SER A 221 -3.82 -10.35 14.17
N SER A 222 -4.31 -10.60 12.96
CA SER A 222 -3.52 -10.76 11.75
C SER A 222 -4.10 -9.91 10.63
N GLN A 223 -3.24 -9.15 9.96
CA GLN A 223 -3.67 -8.23 8.92
C GLN A 223 -2.71 -8.25 7.74
N ILE A 224 -3.28 -8.25 6.54
CA ILE A 224 -2.53 -8.16 5.28
C ILE A 224 -2.77 -6.79 4.67
N TYR A 225 -1.70 -6.10 4.32
CA TYR A 225 -1.78 -4.80 3.66
C TYR A 225 -1.18 -4.84 2.26
N ILE A 226 -1.89 -4.23 1.32
CA ILE A 226 -1.45 -4.11 -0.07
C ILE A 226 -1.16 -2.66 -0.38
N ALA A 227 0.02 -2.41 -0.92
CA ALA A 227 0.41 -1.09 -1.38
C ALA A 227 1.37 -1.18 -2.57
N SER A 228 1.57 -0.07 -3.27
CA SER A 228 2.60 0.02 -4.29
C SER A 228 4.00 -0.21 -3.71
N ASN A 229 4.89 -0.81 -4.49
CA ASN A 229 6.30 -0.99 -4.12
C ASN A 229 7.05 0.33 -3.82
N HIS A 230 6.49 1.48 -4.22
CA HIS A 230 7.01 2.80 -3.82
C HIS A 230 6.74 3.15 -2.36
N GLN A 231 5.86 2.41 -1.69
CA GLN A 231 5.46 2.64 -0.30
C GLN A 231 6.15 1.68 0.69
N LEU A 232 7.27 1.09 0.31
CA LEU A 232 8.03 0.19 1.20
C LEU A 232 8.39 0.83 2.53
N PHE A 233 8.69 2.14 2.55
CA PHE A 233 8.94 2.86 3.80
C PHE A 233 7.71 2.91 4.71
N ASN A 234 6.51 3.13 4.15
CA ASN A 234 5.28 3.15 4.94
C ASN A 234 4.94 1.76 5.48
N MET A 235 5.19 0.70 4.70
CA MET A 235 5.05 -0.68 5.16
C MET A 235 6.03 -0.99 6.29
N TYR A 236 7.30 -0.55 6.15
CA TYR A 236 8.31 -0.68 7.19
C TYR A 236 7.89 0.03 8.48
N LEU A 237 7.49 1.30 8.39
CA LEU A 237 7.09 2.09 9.55
C LEU A 237 5.89 1.48 10.26
N MET A 238 4.88 1.06 9.52
CA MET A 238 3.69 0.40 10.04
C MET A 238 4.05 -0.90 10.79
N ASN A 239 4.90 -1.75 10.20
CA ASN A 239 5.38 -2.97 10.83
C ASN A 239 6.21 -2.68 12.08
N ASN A 240 7.10 -1.69 12.02
CA ASN A 240 7.93 -1.29 13.15
C ASN A 240 7.08 -0.81 14.33
N ILE A 241 6.09 0.06 14.08
CA ILE A 241 5.14 0.50 15.11
C ILE A 241 4.35 -0.69 15.67
N ALA A 242 3.83 -1.58 14.81
CA ALA A 242 3.07 -2.74 15.25
C ALA A 242 3.88 -3.63 16.18
N LYS A 243 5.11 -3.96 15.83
CA LYS A 243 6.01 -4.79 16.65
C LYS A 243 6.42 -4.15 17.97
N ASN A 244 6.49 -2.83 18.04
CA ASN A 244 6.90 -2.10 19.23
C ASN A 244 5.72 -1.72 20.14
N THR A 245 4.50 -1.67 19.63
CA THR A 245 3.34 -1.14 20.39
C THR A 245 2.15 -2.08 20.48
N SER A 246 2.19 -3.26 19.84
CA SER A 246 1.06 -4.19 19.80
C SER A 246 1.50 -5.64 19.59
N LEU A 247 0.55 -6.57 19.70
CA LEU A 247 0.73 -8.00 19.37
C LEU A 247 0.14 -8.36 17.99
N ILE A 248 -0.15 -7.36 17.16
CA ILE A 248 -0.75 -7.56 15.85
C ILE A 248 0.33 -8.02 14.86
N ASN A 249 0.03 -9.07 14.10
CA ASN A 249 0.89 -9.57 13.04
C ASN A 249 0.51 -8.93 11.71
N LEU A 250 1.49 -8.28 11.09
CA LEU A 250 1.32 -7.64 9.78
C LEU A 250 2.09 -8.40 8.70
N SER A 251 1.44 -8.55 7.56
CA SER A 251 2.04 -9.04 6.33
C SER A 251 1.72 -8.07 5.20
N PHE A 252 2.63 -7.95 4.23
CA PHE A 252 2.52 -6.96 3.18
C PHE A 252 2.61 -7.59 1.80
N ILE A 253 1.80 -7.07 0.89
CA ILE A 253 1.90 -7.37 -0.54
C ILE A 253 2.25 -6.08 -1.26
N ALA A 254 3.42 -6.04 -1.87
CA ALA A 254 3.81 -4.91 -2.69
C ALA A 254 3.30 -5.10 -4.11
N SER A 255 2.36 -4.27 -4.53
CA SER A 255 1.89 -4.26 -5.92
C SER A 255 2.95 -3.67 -6.84
N PRO A 256 3.09 -4.20 -8.07
CA PRO A 256 4.05 -3.67 -9.03
C PRO A 256 3.66 -2.28 -9.52
N TYR A 257 4.65 -1.54 -9.99
CA TYR A 257 4.40 -0.36 -10.80
C TYR A 257 4.04 -0.78 -12.23
N LEU A 258 2.98 -0.20 -12.77
CA LEU A 258 2.58 -0.46 -14.16
C LEU A 258 3.36 0.45 -15.10
N ASP A 259 4.28 -0.13 -15.87
CA ASP A 259 5.06 0.56 -16.88
C ASP A 259 4.30 0.55 -18.22
N VAL A 260 3.29 1.40 -18.32
CA VAL A 260 2.46 1.58 -19.51
C VAL A 260 2.09 3.04 -19.63
N ASP A 261 2.03 3.55 -20.85
CA ASP A 261 1.42 4.83 -21.12
C ASP A 261 -0.01 4.85 -20.56
N LEU A 262 -0.28 5.80 -19.67
CA LEU A 262 -1.56 5.88 -18.96
C LEU A 262 -2.75 6.03 -19.92
N ASN A 263 -2.56 6.73 -21.05
CA ASN A 263 -3.61 6.92 -22.04
C ASN A 263 -3.88 5.62 -22.81
N GLU A 264 -2.83 4.86 -23.12
CA GLU A 264 -2.98 3.57 -23.79
C GLU A 264 -3.60 2.54 -22.86
N ALA A 265 -3.16 2.46 -21.60
CA ALA A 265 -3.78 1.58 -20.61
C ALA A 265 -5.26 1.92 -20.38
N LYS A 266 -5.60 3.21 -20.32
CA LYS A 266 -6.99 3.67 -20.20
C LYS A 266 -7.80 3.30 -21.44
N ARG A 267 -7.29 3.57 -22.63
CA ARG A 267 -7.95 3.23 -23.90
C ARG A 267 -8.21 1.74 -24.01
N GLN A 268 -7.23 0.90 -23.70
CA GLN A 268 -7.39 -0.56 -23.74
C GLN A 268 -8.36 -1.04 -22.69
N TYR A 269 -8.39 -0.42 -21.51
CA TYR A 269 -9.33 -0.72 -20.44
C TYR A 269 -10.77 -0.35 -20.82
N GLU A 270 -10.98 0.81 -21.45
CA GLU A 270 -12.29 1.30 -21.91
C GLU A 270 -12.85 0.53 -23.11
N LEU A 271 -11.97 0.07 -24.00
CA LEU A 271 -12.35 -0.71 -25.18
C LEU A 271 -12.86 -2.13 -24.84
N ARG A 272 -12.67 -2.58 -23.59
CA ARG A 272 -13.05 -3.93 -23.19
C ARG A 272 -14.50 -3.99 -22.73
N LYS A 273 -15.29 -4.80 -23.42
CA LYS A 273 -16.72 -5.02 -23.12
C LYS A 273 -16.99 -5.75 -21.79
N LEU A 274 -16.00 -6.05 -21.00
CA LEU A 274 -16.10 -6.89 -19.81
C LEU A 274 -16.31 -6.03 -18.58
N LYS A 275 -17.56 -5.76 -18.23
CA LYS A 275 -17.93 -4.89 -17.11
C LYS A 275 -17.66 -5.53 -15.74
N GLU A 276 -17.93 -6.83 -15.59
CA GLU A 276 -17.96 -7.51 -14.29
C GLU A 276 -16.65 -8.25 -13.93
N TYR A 277 -15.74 -8.46 -14.90
CA TYR A 277 -14.52 -9.27 -14.73
C TYR A 277 -13.24 -8.53 -15.11
N LYS A 278 -13.24 -7.21 -15.00
CA LYS A 278 -12.08 -6.39 -15.35
C LYS A 278 -10.90 -6.59 -14.41
N SER A 279 -11.18 -6.93 -13.15
CA SER A 279 -10.15 -7.33 -12.19
C SER A 279 -9.37 -8.55 -12.67
N LEU A 280 -10.07 -9.53 -13.23
CA LEU A 280 -9.44 -10.71 -13.84
C LEU A 280 -8.54 -10.35 -15.01
N LEU A 281 -8.98 -9.42 -15.87
CA LEU A 281 -8.18 -8.91 -16.97
C LEU A 281 -6.89 -8.24 -16.49
N ILE A 282 -6.99 -7.45 -15.43
CA ILE A 282 -5.83 -6.80 -14.83
C ILE A 282 -4.83 -7.85 -14.35
N LEU A 283 -5.26 -8.84 -13.56
CA LEU A 283 -4.40 -9.89 -13.04
C LEU A 283 -3.72 -10.71 -14.14
N TYR A 284 -4.45 -11.07 -15.20
CA TYR A 284 -3.93 -11.88 -16.29
C TYR A 284 -2.96 -11.14 -17.19
N ASN A 285 -3.16 -9.84 -17.35
CA ASN A 285 -2.29 -9.02 -18.19
C ASN A 285 -1.01 -8.56 -17.49
N LEU A 286 -0.98 -8.62 -16.14
CA LEU A 286 0.20 -8.23 -15.40
C LEU A 286 1.31 -9.26 -15.57
N LYS A 287 2.39 -8.85 -16.22
CA LYS A 287 3.65 -9.60 -16.26
C LYS A 287 4.62 -8.93 -15.31
N TRP A 288 4.79 -9.50 -14.14
CA TRP A 288 5.76 -9.01 -13.17
C TRP A 288 7.18 -9.25 -13.68
N LYS A 289 7.92 -8.16 -13.87
CA LYS A 289 9.35 -8.21 -14.14
C LYS A 289 10.04 -7.29 -13.17
N ASN A 290 10.70 -7.86 -12.17
CA ASN A 290 11.27 -7.10 -11.06
C ASN A 290 10.18 -6.25 -10.37
N LYS A 291 10.42 -4.93 -10.20
CA LYS A 291 9.50 -3.98 -9.55
C LYS A 291 8.40 -3.46 -10.49
N ASN A 292 8.54 -3.71 -11.79
CA ASN A 292 7.62 -3.23 -12.80
C ASN A 292 6.80 -4.38 -13.39
N CYS A 293 5.64 -4.08 -13.92
CA CYS A 293 4.90 -5.02 -14.74
C CYS A 293 4.63 -4.42 -16.13
N HIS A 294 4.47 -5.31 -17.10
CA HIS A 294 4.14 -4.94 -18.46
C HIS A 294 2.76 -5.46 -18.80
N TRP A 295 2.03 -4.67 -19.57
CA TRP A 295 0.74 -5.08 -20.10
C TRP A 295 0.92 -6.09 -21.25
N ALA A 296 0.16 -7.16 -21.27
CA ALA A 296 0.26 -8.21 -22.28
C ALA A 296 -0.94 -8.20 -23.25
N ASP A 297 -0.81 -7.53 -24.38
CA ASP A 297 -1.88 -7.38 -25.38
C ASP A 297 -2.45 -8.72 -25.88
N SER A 298 -1.61 -9.72 -26.10
CA SER A 298 -2.06 -11.04 -26.57
C SER A 298 -3.02 -11.73 -25.57
N THR A 299 -2.78 -11.57 -24.27
CA THR A 299 -3.68 -12.11 -23.24
C THR A 299 -4.98 -11.33 -23.19
N THR A 300 -4.89 -10.01 -23.39
CA THR A 300 -6.05 -9.14 -23.47
C THR A 300 -6.98 -9.51 -24.63
N GLN A 301 -6.43 -9.67 -25.83
CA GLN A 301 -7.21 -10.07 -27.00
C GLN A 301 -7.92 -11.40 -26.78
N TYR A 302 -7.22 -12.38 -26.18
CA TYR A 302 -7.83 -13.66 -25.85
C TYR A 302 -8.99 -13.53 -24.86
N LEU A 303 -8.78 -12.84 -23.74
CA LEU A 303 -9.81 -12.69 -22.71
C LEU A 303 -11.04 -11.90 -23.23
N SER A 304 -10.82 -10.95 -24.14
CA SER A 304 -11.92 -10.18 -24.76
C SER A 304 -12.84 -11.03 -25.64
N THR A 305 -12.40 -12.20 -26.08
CA THR A 305 -13.20 -13.14 -26.88
C THR A 305 -14.05 -14.08 -26.02
N LEU A 306 -13.83 -14.13 -24.72
CA LEU A 306 -14.56 -15.00 -23.82
C LEU A 306 -15.91 -14.37 -23.42
N SER A 307 -16.95 -15.21 -23.29
CA SER A 307 -18.22 -14.78 -22.69
C SER A 307 -18.06 -14.55 -21.18
N ASP A 308 -18.94 -13.75 -20.59
CA ASP A 308 -18.94 -13.45 -19.16
C ASP A 308 -18.98 -14.73 -18.32
N THR A 309 -19.83 -15.70 -18.67
CA THR A 309 -19.92 -16.99 -17.98
C THR A 309 -18.58 -17.74 -17.99
N LYS A 310 -17.85 -17.70 -19.11
CA LYS A 310 -16.54 -18.36 -19.23
C LYS A 310 -15.49 -17.66 -18.40
N LEU A 311 -15.53 -16.33 -18.30
CA LEU A 311 -14.65 -15.55 -17.46
C LEU A 311 -14.89 -15.81 -15.96
N VAL A 312 -16.18 -15.90 -15.54
CA VAL A 312 -16.54 -16.30 -14.17
C VAL A 312 -15.97 -17.66 -13.83
N ASN A 313 -16.18 -18.63 -14.71
CA ASN A 313 -15.70 -20.00 -14.48
C ASN A 313 -14.17 -20.06 -14.44
N LEU A 314 -13.50 -19.27 -15.29
CA LEU A 314 -12.06 -19.14 -15.28
C LEU A 314 -11.55 -18.58 -13.93
N TYR A 315 -12.19 -17.51 -13.43
CA TYR A 315 -11.84 -16.91 -12.14
C TYR A 315 -12.10 -17.87 -10.98
N LYS A 316 -13.26 -18.52 -10.94
CA LYS A 316 -13.59 -19.53 -9.93
C LYS A 316 -12.59 -20.69 -9.94
N SER A 317 -12.22 -21.17 -11.12
CA SER A 317 -11.25 -22.25 -11.26
C SER A 317 -9.85 -21.85 -10.74
N MET A 318 -9.45 -20.60 -10.95
CA MET A 318 -8.19 -20.07 -10.39
C MET A 318 -8.24 -20.04 -8.86
N ILE A 319 -9.33 -19.57 -8.28
CA ILE A 319 -9.50 -19.53 -6.82
C ILE A 319 -9.47 -20.95 -6.25
N ILE A 320 -10.18 -21.90 -6.86
CA ILE A 320 -10.21 -23.29 -6.44
C ILE A 320 -8.80 -23.90 -6.51
N SER A 321 -8.12 -23.80 -7.66
CA SER A 321 -6.76 -24.29 -7.81
C SER A 321 -5.79 -23.71 -6.79
N SER A 322 -5.89 -22.41 -6.53
CA SER A 322 -5.05 -21.74 -5.54
C SER A 322 -5.31 -22.20 -4.11
N ARG A 323 -6.53 -22.67 -3.80
CA ARG A 323 -6.87 -23.23 -2.48
C ARG A 323 -6.45 -24.67 -2.29
N GLU A 324 -6.43 -25.47 -3.36
CA GLU A 324 -6.11 -26.89 -3.29
C GLU A 324 -4.59 -27.15 -3.10
N GLU A 325 -3.75 -26.25 -3.59
CA GLU A 325 -2.29 -26.43 -3.54
C GLU A 325 -1.69 -26.41 -2.12
N ASP A 326 -2.39 -25.90 -1.07
CA ASP A 326 -1.80 -25.82 0.28
C ASP A 326 -2.79 -25.55 1.43
N SER A 327 -3.83 -26.35 1.58
CA SER A 327 -4.88 -26.11 2.59
C SER A 327 -4.46 -26.27 4.05
N GLU A 328 -3.34 -26.91 4.36
CA GLU A 328 -2.95 -27.24 5.73
C GLU A 328 -1.65 -26.62 6.24
N LYS A 329 -0.82 -26.05 5.38
CA LYS A 329 0.50 -25.49 5.74
C LYS A 329 0.64 -23.97 5.57
N LEU A 330 -0.43 -23.24 5.55
CA LEU A 330 -0.47 -21.82 5.33
C LEU A 330 0.15 -21.01 6.48
N LEU A 331 1.46 -20.97 6.52
CA LEU A 331 2.12 -19.73 6.87
C LEU A 331 1.78 -18.74 5.75
N LEU A 332 1.03 -17.70 6.10
CA LEU A 332 0.58 -16.66 5.18
C LEU A 332 1.69 -16.20 4.22
N ASP A 333 2.91 -16.08 4.72
CA ASP A 333 4.10 -15.70 3.97
C ASP A 333 4.45 -16.67 2.85
N SER A 334 4.35 -17.96 3.10
CA SER A 334 4.62 -19.00 2.10
C SER A 334 3.58 -18.95 0.98
N TYR A 335 2.30 -18.82 1.34
CA TYR A 335 1.21 -18.78 0.39
C TYR A 335 1.21 -17.51 -0.48
N LEU A 336 1.36 -16.35 0.13
CA LEU A 336 1.46 -15.08 -0.60
C LEU A 336 2.66 -15.08 -1.54
N ASN A 337 3.79 -15.61 -1.09
CA ASN A 337 4.98 -15.74 -1.91
C ASN A 337 4.77 -16.72 -3.06
N GLN A 338 4.08 -17.83 -2.85
CA GLN A 338 3.73 -18.76 -3.93
C GLN A 338 2.76 -18.15 -4.92
N THR A 339 1.70 -17.49 -4.44
CA THR A 339 0.67 -16.92 -5.31
C THR A 339 1.20 -15.77 -6.17
N LEU A 340 2.06 -14.92 -5.61
CA LEU A 340 2.57 -13.73 -6.30
C LEU A 340 3.94 -13.93 -6.98
N ASN A 341 4.80 -14.81 -6.45
CA ASN A 341 6.11 -15.11 -7.06
C ASN A 341 6.04 -16.22 -8.09
N ASN A 342 5.01 -17.07 -8.06
CA ASN A 342 4.91 -18.17 -9.00
C ASN A 342 4.41 -17.67 -10.36
N LYS A 343 5.29 -16.93 -11.06
CA LYS A 343 5.16 -16.68 -12.49
C LYS A 343 4.83 -17.97 -13.26
N THR A 344 5.42 -19.07 -12.80
CA THR A 344 5.25 -20.40 -13.38
C THR A 344 3.86 -20.94 -13.13
N ASN A 345 3.30 -20.81 -11.93
CA ASN A 345 1.97 -21.34 -11.62
C ASN A 345 0.86 -20.51 -12.23
N MET A 346 0.94 -19.19 -12.19
CA MET A 346 -0.05 -18.34 -12.86
C MET A 346 -0.01 -18.55 -14.38
N GLN A 347 1.18 -18.66 -14.99
CA GLN A 347 1.33 -18.97 -16.40
C GLN A 347 0.97 -20.43 -16.74
N ASN A 348 1.24 -21.39 -15.85
CA ASN A 348 0.84 -22.79 -16.01
C ASN A 348 -0.65 -22.96 -15.79
N ASN A 349 -1.26 -22.27 -14.84
CA ASN A 349 -2.72 -22.22 -14.69
C ASN A 349 -3.38 -21.63 -15.93
N ILE A 350 -2.86 -20.55 -16.49
CA ILE A 350 -3.31 -19.98 -17.76
C ILE A 350 -3.15 -20.99 -18.92
N LYS A 351 -2.02 -21.69 -19.00
CA LYS A 351 -1.79 -22.72 -20.03
C LYS A 351 -2.73 -23.92 -19.85
N THR A 352 -2.91 -24.38 -18.61
CA THR A 352 -3.80 -25.49 -18.28
C THR A 352 -5.24 -25.12 -18.59
N MET A 353 -5.67 -23.92 -18.25
CA MET A 353 -7.01 -23.43 -18.56
C MET A 353 -7.22 -23.20 -20.05
N LYS A 354 -6.24 -22.66 -20.77
CA LYS A 354 -6.27 -22.59 -22.24
C LYS A 354 -6.43 -23.97 -22.86
N LYS A 355 -5.79 -24.98 -22.29
CA LYS A 355 -5.90 -26.38 -22.75
C LYS A 355 -7.27 -26.95 -22.43
N LEU A 356 -7.75 -26.83 -21.19
CA LEU A 356 -9.09 -27.29 -20.78
C LEU A 356 -10.20 -26.62 -21.60
N PHE A 357 -10.02 -25.34 -21.92
CA PHE A 357 -10.93 -24.59 -22.77
C PHE A 357 -10.93 -25.08 -24.22
N LYS A 358 -9.72 -25.33 -24.77
CA LYS A 358 -9.56 -25.87 -26.13
C LYS A 358 -10.15 -27.27 -26.26
N ASP A 359 -10.09 -28.05 -25.19
CA ASP A 359 -10.61 -29.42 -25.10
C ASP A 359 -12.12 -29.48 -24.74
N GLY A 360 -12.80 -28.33 -24.66
CA GLY A 360 -14.24 -28.24 -24.37
C GLY A 360 -14.64 -28.68 -22.95
N LYS A 361 -13.68 -28.71 -22.01
CA LYS A 361 -13.87 -29.16 -20.62
C LYS A 361 -14.16 -27.99 -19.65
N LEU A 362 -14.17 -26.75 -20.12
CA LEU A 362 -14.55 -25.54 -19.42
C LEU A 362 -15.59 -24.74 -20.23
#